data_b481093740833e975c2bf61e43244862
#
_entry.id   b481093740833e975c2bf61e43244862
#
_cell.length_a   1.000
_cell.length_b   1.000
_cell.length_c   1.000
_cell.angle_alpha   90.00
_cell.angle_beta   90.00
_cell.angle_gamma   90.00
#
_symmetry.space_group_name_H-M   'P 1'
#
loop_
_entity.id
_entity.type
_entity.pdbx_description
1 polymer ?
#
loop_
_entity_poly.entity_id
_entity_poly.type
_entity_poly.pdbx_seq_one_letter_code
_entity_poly.pdbx_strand_id
1 'polypeptide(L)'
;MMKSIIIICVLLAGMSAMAQEADTIPQRKNNIRVDLTSYFLYRNAIVFSYERVTKPNQSFVISAGYQEFPKVTSFGQNIGVKNDGKRNGFKVGGDYRFYLKKENKYHAPHGVYLGPYIMYHQYNNTRTVEVENDDGTLEEVILDAKFSILNVGVQLGYQFVIKDRWTIDLTFVGPSVSRYLYALDFRGNYTFDKEDIQNEIILDLLDKFPLLDEVVSEKEATKSGKLDTWAYGYRYQLTVGYHFGRKK
;
A
#
# COMPACT_ATOMS: atom_id res chain seq x y z
N MET A 1 -7.31 23.41 2.66
CA MET A 1 -7.01 22.52 1.54
C MET A 1 -6.22 23.18 0.41
N MET A 2 -6.60 24.32 -0.16
CA MET A 2 -5.88 25.00 -1.26
C MET A 2 -4.42 25.36 -0.95
N LYS A 3 -4.10 25.81 0.28
CA LYS A 3 -2.73 26.20 0.67
C LYS A 3 -1.75 25.00 0.70
N SER A 4 -2.23 23.81 1.04
CA SER A 4 -1.39 22.58 1.08
C SER A 4 -1.05 22.07 -0.32
N ILE A 5 -1.94 22.21 -1.29
CA ILE A 5 -1.71 21.83 -2.69
C ILE A 5 -0.66 22.74 -3.33
N ILE A 6 -0.67 24.03 -3.01
CA ILE A 6 0.31 25.00 -3.53
C ILE A 6 1.72 24.67 -3.01
N ILE A 7 1.87 24.25 -1.76
CA ILE A 7 3.17 23.88 -1.18
C ILE A 7 3.73 22.63 -1.89
N ILE A 8 2.90 21.65 -2.21
CA ILE A 8 3.31 20.45 -2.95
C ILE A 8 3.75 20.81 -4.38
N CYS A 9 3.01 21.69 -5.06
CA CYS A 9 3.38 22.16 -6.41
C CYS A 9 4.68 22.97 -6.42
N VAL A 10 4.94 23.80 -5.42
CA VAL A 10 6.17 24.60 -5.29
C VAL A 10 7.38 23.69 -5.01
N LEU A 11 7.23 22.65 -4.17
CA LEU A 11 8.28 21.65 -3.94
C LEU A 11 8.61 20.86 -5.21
N LEU A 12 7.62 20.50 -6.03
CA LEU A 12 7.82 19.81 -7.32
C LEU A 12 8.49 20.69 -8.36
N ALA A 13 8.18 21.99 -8.42
CA ALA A 13 8.77 22.93 -9.34
C ALA A 13 10.23 23.27 -9.01
N GLY A 14 10.61 23.31 -7.73
CA GLY A 14 11.99 23.57 -7.28
C GLY A 14 12.98 22.46 -7.63
N MET A 15 12.52 21.24 -7.88
CA MET A 15 13.37 20.09 -8.19
C MET A 15 13.81 20.02 -9.67
N SER A 16 13.20 20.81 -10.56
CA SER A 16 13.53 20.81 -12.00
C SER A 16 14.82 21.60 -12.35
N ALA A 17 15.32 22.44 -11.45
CA ALA A 17 16.40 23.39 -11.74
C ALA A 17 17.83 22.83 -11.55
N MET A 18 18.02 21.57 -11.15
CA MET A 18 19.34 21.01 -10.81
C MET A 18 19.90 20.04 -11.88
N ALA A 19 19.68 20.27 -13.15
CA ALA A 19 20.18 19.41 -14.22
C ALA A 19 21.51 19.97 -14.77
N GLN A 20 22.64 19.65 -14.16
CA GLN A 20 23.97 19.78 -14.77
C GLN A 20 24.49 18.40 -15.19
N GLU A 21 25.04 18.32 -16.41
CA GLU A 21 25.62 17.12 -17.01
C GLU A 21 26.77 16.57 -16.16
N ALA A 22 26.74 15.28 -15.89
CA ALA A 22 27.84 14.54 -15.30
C ALA A 22 28.29 13.46 -16.28
N ASP A 23 29.60 13.20 -16.36
CA ASP A 23 30.26 12.21 -17.19
C ASP A 23 29.58 10.85 -17.13
N THR A 24 29.24 10.31 -18.30
CA THR A 24 28.38 9.16 -18.45
C THR A 24 29.12 7.84 -18.36
N ILE A 25 29.03 7.19 -17.20
CA ILE A 25 29.29 5.74 -17.18
C ILE A 25 28.05 5.06 -17.81
N PRO A 26 28.23 4.29 -18.91
CA PRO A 26 27.11 3.64 -19.57
C PRO A 26 26.37 2.69 -18.63
N GLN A 27 25.10 2.97 -18.38
CA GLN A 27 24.26 2.13 -17.50
C GLN A 27 23.09 1.53 -18.28
N ARG A 28 22.62 0.40 -17.78
CA ARG A 28 21.39 -0.22 -18.29
C ARG A 28 20.20 0.63 -17.84
N LYS A 29 19.11 0.59 -18.61
CA LYS A 29 17.97 1.49 -18.35
C LYS A 29 16.74 0.79 -17.77
N ASN A 30 16.71 -0.54 -17.74
CA ASN A 30 15.53 -1.30 -17.33
C ASN A 30 15.86 -2.18 -16.13
N ASN A 31 14.94 -2.26 -15.21
CA ASN A 31 15.05 -3.10 -14.02
C ASN A 31 13.70 -3.74 -13.73
N ILE A 32 13.67 -5.06 -13.56
CA ILE A 32 12.50 -5.80 -13.07
C ILE A 32 12.79 -6.31 -11.68
N ARG A 33 11.85 -6.16 -10.77
CA ARG A 33 12.03 -6.48 -9.34
C ARG A 33 10.84 -7.23 -8.79
N VAL A 34 11.10 -8.02 -7.76
CA VAL A 34 10.10 -8.67 -6.90
C VAL A 34 10.06 -7.96 -5.56
N ASP A 35 8.88 -7.70 -5.05
CA ASP A 35 8.65 -7.06 -3.76
C ASP A 35 8.67 -8.09 -2.64
N LEU A 36 9.79 -8.16 -1.91
CA LEU A 36 9.96 -9.07 -0.79
C LEU A 36 9.14 -8.64 0.44
N THR A 37 8.95 -7.33 0.64
CA THR A 37 8.12 -6.84 1.74
C THR A 37 6.68 -7.34 1.59
N SER A 38 6.11 -7.23 0.40
CA SER A 38 4.77 -7.77 0.14
C SER A 38 4.72 -9.28 0.37
N TYR A 39 5.74 -10.02 -0.06
CA TYR A 39 5.83 -11.47 0.13
C TYR A 39 5.84 -11.90 1.60
N PHE A 40 6.54 -11.15 2.47
CA PHE A 40 6.64 -11.48 3.90
C PHE A 40 5.44 -10.97 4.73
N LEU A 41 4.87 -9.81 4.38
CA LEU A 41 3.81 -9.20 5.18
C LEU A 41 2.41 -9.65 4.80
N TYR A 42 2.19 -9.97 3.55
CA TYR A 42 0.87 -10.36 3.05
C TYR A 42 0.84 -11.85 2.74
N ARG A 43 -0.35 -12.43 2.86
CA ARG A 43 -0.53 -13.81 2.48
C ARG A 43 -0.57 -13.94 0.96
N ASN A 44 0.01 -15.03 0.43
CA ASN A 44 -0.01 -15.36 -1.01
C ASN A 44 0.33 -14.14 -1.90
N ALA A 45 1.30 -13.33 -1.49
CA ALA A 45 1.63 -12.12 -2.22
C ALA A 45 2.72 -12.38 -3.24
N ILE A 46 2.48 -11.90 -4.46
CA ILE A 46 3.47 -11.82 -5.50
C ILE A 46 3.31 -10.50 -6.26
N VAL A 47 4.24 -9.58 -6.05
CA VAL A 47 4.21 -8.23 -6.61
C VAL A 47 5.49 -7.97 -7.37
N PHE A 48 5.36 -7.55 -8.62
CA PHE A 48 6.47 -7.15 -9.47
C PHE A 48 6.50 -5.64 -9.64
N SER A 49 7.67 -5.10 -9.89
CA SER A 49 7.84 -3.74 -10.33
C SER A 49 8.80 -3.66 -11.51
N TYR A 50 8.52 -2.71 -12.40
CA TYR A 50 9.37 -2.38 -13.52
C TYR A 50 9.83 -0.93 -13.39
N GLU A 51 11.14 -0.72 -13.46
CA GLU A 51 11.76 0.59 -13.43
C GLU A 51 12.41 0.91 -14.77
N ARG A 52 12.20 2.13 -15.24
CA ARG A 52 12.83 2.68 -16.44
C ARG A 52 13.58 3.95 -16.10
N VAL A 53 14.88 3.95 -16.31
CA VAL A 53 15.71 5.15 -16.25
C VAL A 53 15.41 6.04 -17.46
N THR A 54 14.93 7.25 -17.20
CA THR A 54 14.54 8.24 -18.20
C THR A 54 15.64 9.25 -18.48
N LYS A 55 16.33 9.68 -17.42
CA LYS A 55 17.45 10.62 -17.45
C LYS A 55 18.58 10.10 -16.54
N PRO A 56 19.79 10.64 -16.61
CA PRO A 56 20.92 10.17 -15.80
C PRO A 56 20.65 10.03 -14.31
N ASN A 57 19.73 10.84 -13.77
CA ASN A 57 19.38 10.83 -12.33
C ASN A 57 17.88 10.72 -12.10
N GLN A 58 17.13 10.17 -13.05
CA GLN A 58 15.68 10.05 -12.90
C GLN A 58 15.20 8.71 -13.46
N SER A 59 14.24 8.12 -12.77
CA SER A 59 13.52 6.94 -13.25
C SER A 59 12.04 7.02 -12.87
N PHE A 60 11.23 6.26 -13.58
CA PHE A 60 9.89 5.94 -13.14
C PHE A 60 9.76 4.45 -12.84
N VAL A 61 8.89 4.12 -11.91
CA VAL A 61 8.58 2.75 -11.52
C VAL A 61 7.09 2.54 -11.65
N ILE A 62 6.69 1.38 -12.17
CA ILE A 62 5.34 0.85 -12.08
C ILE A 62 5.37 -0.46 -11.33
N SER A 63 4.37 -0.71 -10.48
CA SER A 63 4.26 -1.91 -9.67
C SER A 63 2.86 -2.49 -9.78
N ALA A 64 2.78 -3.81 -9.92
CA ALA A 64 1.52 -4.52 -9.92
C ALA A 64 1.70 -5.93 -9.39
N GLY A 65 0.67 -6.47 -8.75
CA GLY A 65 0.69 -7.84 -8.29
C GLY A 65 -0.53 -8.24 -7.48
N TYR A 66 -0.54 -9.52 -7.18
CA TYR A 66 -1.54 -10.14 -6.32
C TYR A 66 -1.06 -10.12 -4.87
N GLN A 67 -1.98 -9.89 -3.94
CA GLN A 67 -1.74 -10.04 -2.51
C GLN A 67 -3.07 -10.22 -1.75
N GLU A 68 -3.09 -11.11 -0.79
CA GLU A 68 -4.23 -11.29 0.09
C GLU A 68 -4.03 -10.52 1.39
N PHE A 69 -5.11 -10.00 1.94
CA PHE A 69 -5.06 -9.38 3.27
C PHE A 69 -4.65 -10.41 4.34
N PRO A 70 -3.88 -10.02 5.35
CA PRO A 70 -3.53 -10.90 6.46
C PRO A 70 -4.77 -11.55 7.10
N LYS A 71 -4.57 -12.73 7.68
CA LYS A 71 -5.66 -13.50 8.26
C LYS A 71 -6.14 -12.82 9.53
N VAL A 72 -7.39 -12.38 9.57
CA VAL A 72 -8.08 -11.98 10.80
C VAL A 72 -8.83 -13.21 11.32
N THR A 73 -8.58 -13.59 12.56
CA THR A 73 -9.10 -14.84 13.14
C THR A 73 -10.37 -14.66 13.97
N SER A 74 -10.64 -13.44 14.43
CA SER A 74 -11.83 -13.09 15.21
C SER A 74 -12.17 -11.62 15.02
N PHE A 75 -13.43 -11.28 15.20
CA PHE A 75 -13.92 -9.91 15.31
C PHE A 75 -14.76 -9.83 16.59
N GLY A 76 -14.40 -8.91 17.51
CA GLY A 76 -15.13 -8.75 18.77
C GLY A 76 -15.18 -10.02 19.64
N GLN A 77 -16.11 -10.03 20.58
CA GLN A 77 -16.33 -11.17 21.49
C GLN A 77 -17.43 -12.11 20.99
N ASN A 78 -18.38 -11.60 20.21
CA ASN A 78 -19.61 -12.31 19.80
C ASN A 78 -19.58 -12.83 18.36
N ILE A 79 -18.45 -12.66 17.63
CA ILE A 79 -18.37 -13.02 16.22
C ILE A 79 -17.29 -14.08 15.99
N GLY A 80 -17.72 -15.31 15.78
CA GLY A 80 -16.87 -16.43 15.39
C GLY A 80 -16.58 -16.41 13.88
N VAL A 81 -15.34 -16.61 13.47
CA VAL A 81 -14.94 -16.62 12.08
C VAL A 81 -14.59 -18.02 11.62
N LYS A 82 -15.36 -18.60 10.69
CA LYS A 82 -15.03 -19.86 10.04
C LYS A 82 -13.88 -19.69 9.03
N ASN A 83 -13.10 -20.73 8.85
CA ASN A 83 -11.88 -20.69 8.04
C ASN A 83 -12.09 -21.04 6.55
N ASP A 84 -13.32 -20.96 6.06
CA ASP A 84 -13.78 -21.39 4.73
C ASP A 84 -13.80 -20.29 3.66
N GLY A 85 -13.31 -19.09 4.00
CA GLY A 85 -13.49 -17.88 3.18
C GLY A 85 -12.62 -17.82 1.93
N LYS A 86 -13.17 -17.17 0.90
CA LYS A 86 -12.44 -16.76 -0.30
C LYS A 86 -11.81 -15.40 -0.08
N ARG A 87 -10.52 -15.28 -0.40
CA ARG A 87 -9.76 -14.04 -0.32
C ARG A 87 -9.10 -13.77 -1.65
N ASN A 88 -9.12 -12.53 -2.04
CA ASN A 88 -8.34 -12.05 -3.16
C ASN A 88 -7.98 -10.59 -2.94
N GLY A 89 -6.96 -10.15 -3.65
CA GLY A 89 -6.59 -8.75 -3.65
C GLY A 89 -5.49 -8.46 -4.64
N PHE A 90 -5.30 -7.19 -4.91
CA PHE A 90 -4.24 -6.74 -5.79
C PHE A 90 -3.65 -5.41 -5.30
N LYS A 91 -2.43 -5.17 -5.76
CA LYS A 91 -1.69 -3.93 -5.56
C LYS A 91 -1.27 -3.40 -6.92
N VAL A 92 -1.47 -2.10 -7.13
CA VAL A 92 -1.00 -1.40 -8.32
C VAL A 92 -0.54 -0.01 -7.94
N GLY A 93 0.49 0.49 -8.59
CA GLY A 93 0.95 1.84 -8.34
C GLY A 93 2.19 2.20 -9.11
N GLY A 94 2.73 3.37 -8.79
CA GLY A 94 3.95 3.85 -9.39
C GLY A 94 4.62 4.93 -8.56
N ASP A 95 5.88 5.15 -8.89
CA ASP A 95 6.67 6.22 -8.30
C ASP A 95 7.59 6.84 -9.35
N TYR A 96 7.96 8.09 -9.11
CA TYR A 96 8.98 8.78 -9.87
C TYR A 96 10.14 9.10 -8.95
N ARG A 97 11.37 8.78 -9.37
CA ARG A 97 12.58 8.84 -8.55
C ARG A 97 13.55 9.87 -9.08
N PHE A 98 14.03 10.70 -8.16
CA PHE A 98 15.11 11.65 -8.37
C PHE A 98 16.33 11.17 -7.58
N TYR A 99 17.33 10.65 -8.28
CA TYR A 99 18.58 10.22 -7.68
C TYR A 99 19.47 11.43 -7.37
N LEU A 100 19.95 11.53 -6.12
CA LEU A 100 20.66 12.70 -5.60
C LEU A 100 22.08 12.74 -6.15
N LYS A 101 22.36 13.66 -7.08
CA LYS A 101 23.67 13.74 -7.78
C LYS A 101 24.87 13.92 -6.85
N LYS A 102 24.72 14.76 -5.82
CA LYS A 102 25.82 15.09 -4.88
C LYS A 102 26.15 13.92 -3.95
N GLU A 103 25.15 13.11 -3.62
CA GLU A 103 25.26 12.00 -2.68
C GLU A 103 25.64 10.69 -3.37
N ASN A 104 25.39 10.60 -4.68
CA ASN A 104 25.59 9.38 -5.44
C ASN A 104 26.82 9.45 -6.33
N LYS A 105 27.70 8.44 -6.20
CA LYS A 105 28.86 8.25 -7.09
C LYS A 105 28.46 7.80 -8.50
N TYR A 106 27.30 7.17 -8.64
CA TYR A 106 26.82 6.58 -9.88
C TYR A 106 25.50 7.19 -10.32
N HIS A 107 25.19 7.11 -11.60
CA HIS A 107 23.90 7.50 -12.15
C HIS A 107 22.78 6.52 -11.77
N ALA A 108 21.53 6.96 -12.00
CA ALA A 108 20.36 6.09 -11.86
C ALA A 108 20.53 4.78 -12.64
N PRO A 109 20.09 3.66 -12.10
CA PRO A 109 19.28 3.49 -10.89
C PRO A 109 20.10 3.13 -9.65
N HIS A 110 21.27 3.68 -9.42
CA HIS A 110 22.13 3.40 -8.26
C HIS A 110 22.20 4.60 -7.32
N GLY A 111 21.99 4.35 -6.02
CA GLY A 111 22.21 5.33 -4.96
C GLY A 111 20.94 5.80 -4.27
N VAL A 112 21.08 6.88 -3.50
CA VAL A 112 19.99 7.52 -2.77
C VAL A 112 19.04 8.20 -3.74
N TYR A 113 17.76 7.99 -3.55
CA TYR A 113 16.71 8.65 -4.31
C TYR A 113 15.60 9.15 -3.39
N LEU A 114 14.89 10.16 -3.88
CA LEU A 114 13.63 10.62 -3.30
C LEU A 114 12.61 10.85 -4.44
N GLY A 115 11.32 10.84 -4.09
CA GLY A 115 10.30 11.15 -5.10
C GLY A 115 8.87 10.84 -4.65
N PRO A 116 7.89 11.33 -5.41
CA PRO A 116 6.48 11.06 -5.15
C PRO A 116 6.13 9.62 -5.52
N TYR A 117 5.12 9.09 -4.85
CA TYR A 117 4.51 7.81 -5.19
C TYR A 117 2.99 7.84 -5.02
N ILE A 118 2.34 6.95 -5.76
CA ILE A 118 0.93 6.60 -5.61
C ILE A 118 0.80 5.08 -5.60
N MET A 119 0.01 4.56 -4.68
CA MET A 119 -0.22 3.13 -4.54
C MET A 119 -1.67 2.84 -4.19
N TYR A 120 -2.29 1.92 -4.89
CA TYR A 120 -3.63 1.44 -4.63
C TYR A 120 -3.61 -0.04 -4.28
N HIS A 121 -4.32 -0.38 -3.21
CA HIS A 121 -4.54 -1.75 -2.75
C HIS A 121 -6.04 -2.01 -2.71
N GLN A 122 -6.44 -3.18 -3.17
CA GLN A 122 -7.81 -3.67 -3.07
C GLN A 122 -7.78 -5.07 -2.48
N TYR A 123 -8.62 -5.31 -1.49
CA TYR A 123 -8.82 -6.61 -0.87
C TYR A 123 -10.30 -6.94 -0.81
N ASN A 124 -10.64 -8.18 -1.14
CA ASN A 124 -11.97 -8.73 -0.98
C ASN A 124 -11.87 -10.00 -0.15
N ASN A 125 -12.77 -10.14 0.79
CA ASN A 125 -12.81 -11.26 1.70
C ASN A 125 -14.27 -11.67 1.92
N THR A 126 -14.62 -12.87 1.50
CA THR A 126 -15.94 -13.47 1.72
C THR A 126 -15.73 -14.66 2.64
N ARG A 127 -16.44 -14.74 3.75
CA ARG A 127 -16.36 -15.83 4.71
C ARG A 127 -17.65 -16.05 5.46
N THR A 128 -17.85 -17.25 6.01
CA THR A 128 -18.91 -17.54 6.95
C THR A 128 -18.51 -17.06 8.35
N VAL A 129 -19.39 -16.33 8.99
CA VAL A 129 -19.26 -15.90 10.38
C VAL A 129 -20.44 -16.46 11.18
N GLU A 130 -20.19 -16.76 12.45
CA GLU A 130 -21.21 -17.11 13.44
C GLU A 130 -21.40 -15.88 14.32
N VAL A 131 -22.62 -15.40 14.40
CA VAL A 131 -23.01 -14.25 15.24
C VAL A 131 -23.87 -14.78 16.36
N GLU A 132 -23.51 -14.48 17.61
CA GLU A 132 -24.30 -14.79 18.78
C GLU A 132 -25.31 -13.69 19.04
N ASN A 133 -26.59 -14.04 19.03
CA ASN A 133 -27.70 -13.14 19.33
C ASN A 133 -27.86 -12.93 20.84
N ASP A 134 -28.62 -11.90 21.23
CA ASP A 134 -28.91 -11.60 22.64
C ASP A 134 -29.59 -12.74 23.41
N ASP A 135 -30.25 -13.67 22.72
CA ASP A 135 -30.88 -14.87 23.31
C ASP A 135 -29.92 -16.07 23.41
N GLY A 136 -28.63 -15.89 23.01
CA GLY A 136 -27.61 -16.95 23.01
C GLY A 136 -27.70 -17.90 21.80
N THR A 137 -28.55 -17.62 20.80
CA THR A 137 -28.59 -18.41 19.57
C THR A 137 -27.48 -17.99 18.63
N LEU A 138 -26.87 -18.97 17.92
CA LEU A 138 -25.83 -18.74 16.94
C LEU A 138 -26.44 -18.75 15.54
N GLU A 139 -26.25 -17.67 14.79
CA GLU A 139 -26.64 -17.55 13.39
C GLU A 139 -25.42 -17.58 12.47
N GLU A 140 -25.48 -18.44 11.44
CA GLU A 140 -24.45 -18.48 10.39
C GLU A 140 -24.82 -17.57 9.22
N VAL A 141 -23.95 -16.61 8.92
CA VAL A 141 -24.14 -15.68 7.80
C VAL A 141 -22.86 -15.52 6.97
N ILE A 142 -23.02 -15.12 5.74
CA ILE A 142 -21.88 -14.82 4.86
C ILE A 142 -21.56 -13.34 5.03
N LEU A 143 -20.32 -13.06 5.43
CA LEU A 143 -19.75 -11.71 5.52
C LEU A 143 -18.92 -11.43 4.28
N ASP A 144 -19.30 -10.40 3.53
CA ASP A 144 -18.50 -9.83 2.45
C ASP A 144 -17.81 -8.55 2.94
N ALA A 145 -16.49 -8.59 3.04
CA ALA A 145 -15.67 -7.45 3.41
C ALA A 145 -14.84 -6.98 2.22
N LYS A 146 -14.93 -5.70 1.90
CA LYS A 146 -14.11 -5.03 0.89
C LYS A 146 -13.28 -3.96 1.56
N PHE A 147 -11.98 -3.97 1.31
CA PHE A 147 -11.06 -2.99 1.85
C PHE A 147 -10.15 -2.43 0.75
N SER A 148 -10.13 -1.11 0.62
CA SER A 148 -9.30 -0.42 -0.36
C SER A 148 -8.48 0.66 0.30
N ILE A 149 -7.22 0.80 -0.13
CA ILE A 149 -6.30 1.82 0.36
C ILE A 149 -5.70 2.54 -0.84
N LEU A 150 -5.86 3.86 -0.88
CA LEU A 150 -5.16 4.72 -1.82
C LEU A 150 -4.13 5.56 -1.05
N ASN A 151 -2.84 5.34 -1.33
CA ASN A 151 -1.75 6.08 -0.72
C ASN A 151 -1.16 7.06 -1.74
N VAL A 152 -0.99 8.31 -1.35
CA VAL A 152 -0.25 9.33 -2.11
C VAL A 152 0.79 9.95 -1.19
N GLY A 153 2.05 9.90 -1.55
CA GLY A 153 3.12 10.32 -0.66
C GLY A 153 4.44 10.61 -1.35
N VAL A 154 5.44 10.77 -0.52
CA VAL A 154 6.83 10.92 -0.94
C VAL A 154 7.67 9.84 -0.27
N GLN A 155 8.74 9.44 -0.92
CA GLN A 155 9.60 8.37 -0.41
C GLN A 155 11.08 8.75 -0.50
N LEU A 156 11.86 8.21 0.41
CA LEU A 156 13.31 8.22 0.42
C LEU A 156 13.80 6.77 0.45
N GLY A 157 14.76 6.45 -0.42
CA GLY A 157 15.32 5.11 -0.47
C GLY A 157 16.72 5.08 -1.04
N TYR A 158 17.26 3.87 -1.09
CA TYR A 158 18.57 3.59 -1.69
C TYR A 158 18.49 2.33 -2.54
N GLN A 159 18.99 2.42 -3.77
CA GLN A 159 19.09 1.27 -4.66
C GLN A 159 20.56 0.90 -4.88
N PHE A 160 20.90 -0.35 -4.57
CA PHE A 160 22.16 -0.97 -4.88
C PHE A 160 22.11 -1.63 -6.25
N VAL A 161 23.17 -1.47 -7.04
CA VAL A 161 23.38 -2.24 -8.27
C VAL A 161 24.66 -3.05 -8.11
N ILE A 162 24.54 -4.37 -8.09
CA ILE A 162 25.60 -5.33 -7.83
C ILE A 162 26.00 -5.98 -9.15
N LYS A 163 27.29 -5.90 -9.51
CA LYS A 163 27.84 -6.47 -10.75
C LYS A 163 27.05 -6.09 -12.00
N ASP A 164 26.54 -4.85 -12.06
CA ASP A 164 25.75 -4.28 -13.17
C ASP A 164 24.44 -5.03 -13.49
N ARG A 165 24.04 -6.01 -12.69
CA ARG A 165 22.91 -6.91 -13.01
C ARG A 165 21.89 -7.03 -11.90
N TRP A 166 22.32 -7.28 -10.69
CA TRP A 166 21.42 -7.48 -9.56
C TRP A 166 21.13 -6.17 -8.87
N THR A 167 19.89 -5.98 -8.47
CA THR A 167 19.48 -4.79 -7.73
C THR A 167 18.85 -5.17 -6.42
N ILE A 168 19.18 -4.41 -5.38
CA ILE A 168 18.50 -4.43 -4.08
C ILE A 168 18.03 -3.01 -3.85
N ASP A 169 16.76 -2.80 -3.66
CA ASP A 169 16.16 -1.49 -3.47
C ASP A 169 15.44 -1.43 -2.12
N LEU A 170 15.82 -0.46 -1.32
CA LEU A 170 15.31 -0.21 0.02
C LEU A 170 14.62 1.15 0.04
N THR A 171 13.31 1.17 0.20
CA THR A 171 12.57 2.37 0.60
C THR A 171 12.54 2.42 2.12
N PHE A 172 13.24 3.39 2.72
CA PHE A 172 13.37 3.50 4.18
C PHE A 172 12.23 4.30 4.79
N VAL A 173 11.83 5.38 4.11
CA VAL A 173 10.86 6.35 4.60
C VAL A 173 9.93 6.72 3.45
N GLY A 174 8.65 6.50 3.66
CA GLY A 174 7.63 6.83 2.66
C GLY A 174 6.34 7.31 3.31
N PRO A 175 6.33 8.53 3.91
CA PRO A 175 5.10 9.09 4.45
C PRO A 175 4.07 9.35 3.35
N SER A 176 2.81 9.14 3.66
CA SER A 176 1.69 9.36 2.76
C SER A 176 0.47 9.91 3.48
N VAL A 177 -0.42 10.50 2.69
CA VAL A 177 -1.82 10.66 3.03
C VAL A 177 -2.56 9.52 2.36
N SER A 178 -3.34 8.79 3.12
CA SER A 178 -3.97 7.55 2.69
C SER A 178 -5.47 7.62 2.89
N ARG A 179 -6.22 7.26 1.85
CA ARG A 179 -7.67 7.07 1.94
C ARG A 179 -7.97 5.60 2.15
N TYR A 180 -8.68 5.31 3.21
CA TYR A 180 -9.14 4.00 3.59
C TYR A 180 -10.64 3.88 3.31
N LEU A 181 -11.01 2.90 2.48
CA LEU A 181 -12.40 2.57 2.19
C LEU A 181 -12.65 1.15 2.67
N TYR A 182 -13.53 1.00 3.62
CA TYR A 182 -13.96 -0.28 4.13
C TYR A 182 -15.47 -0.43 3.95
N ALA A 183 -15.92 -1.57 3.47
CA ALA A 183 -17.33 -1.89 3.31
C ALA A 183 -17.59 -3.31 3.74
N LEU A 184 -18.57 -3.47 4.61
CA LEU A 184 -19.07 -4.74 5.10
C LEU A 184 -20.48 -4.96 4.60
N ASP A 185 -20.78 -6.17 4.18
CA ASP A 185 -22.14 -6.59 3.85
C ASP A 185 -22.39 -8.01 4.30
N PHE A 186 -23.60 -8.29 4.80
CA PHE A 186 -24.05 -9.62 5.20
C PHE A 186 -25.00 -10.18 4.14
N ARG A 187 -24.82 -11.47 3.85
CA ARG A 187 -25.72 -12.23 2.98
C ARG A 187 -26.25 -13.45 3.68
N GLY A 188 -27.53 -13.69 3.55
CA GLY A 188 -28.26 -14.81 4.19
C GLY A 188 -29.49 -14.32 4.92
N ASN A 189 -30.14 -15.24 5.65
CA ASN A 189 -31.21 -14.91 6.57
C ASN A 189 -30.62 -14.70 7.94
N TYR A 190 -30.87 -13.54 8.54
CA TYR A 190 -30.41 -13.21 9.89
C TYR A 190 -31.48 -12.40 10.62
N THR A 191 -31.51 -12.51 11.94
CA THR A 191 -32.46 -11.82 12.83
C THR A 191 -31.81 -10.69 13.63
N PHE A 192 -30.47 -10.65 13.70
CA PHE A 192 -29.71 -9.61 14.39
C PHE A 192 -29.78 -8.25 13.68
N ASP A 193 -29.54 -7.18 14.43
CA ASP A 193 -29.38 -5.85 13.83
C ASP A 193 -28.08 -5.77 13.05
N LYS A 194 -28.21 -5.61 11.74
CA LYS A 194 -27.08 -5.55 10.82
C LYS A 194 -26.14 -4.39 11.14
N GLU A 195 -26.68 -3.23 11.54
CA GLU A 195 -25.88 -2.03 11.79
C GLU A 195 -25.02 -2.19 13.05
N ASP A 196 -25.56 -2.81 14.09
CA ASP A 196 -24.83 -3.05 15.35
C ASP A 196 -23.65 -3.99 15.12
N ILE A 197 -23.85 -5.10 14.43
CA ILE A 197 -22.77 -6.05 14.13
C ILE A 197 -21.72 -5.46 13.19
N GLN A 198 -22.13 -4.66 12.19
CA GLN A 198 -21.19 -3.96 11.30
C GLN A 198 -20.33 -2.95 12.09
N ASN A 199 -20.93 -2.25 13.03
CA ASN A 199 -20.24 -1.30 13.89
C ASN A 199 -19.23 -1.99 14.79
N GLU A 200 -19.60 -3.11 15.44
CA GLU A 200 -18.70 -3.92 16.27
C GLU A 200 -17.47 -4.37 15.48
N ILE A 201 -17.65 -4.90 14.26
CA ILE A 201 -16.56 -5.31 13.39
C ILE A 201 -15.65 -4.14 13.01
N ILE A 202 -16.23 -2.97 12.69
CA ILE A 202 -15.46 -1.78 12.32
C ILE A 202 -14.65 -1.28 13.50
N LEU A 203 -15.24 -1.19 14.68
CA LEU A 203 -14.56 -0.75 15.91
C LEU A 203 -13.41 -1.69 16.29
N ASP A 204 -13.62 -3.00 16.25
CA ASP A 204 -12.56 -4.00 16.49
C ASP A 204 -11.42 -3.90 15.44
N LEU A 205 -11.76 -3.56 14.21
CA LEU A 205 -10.76 -3.34 13.16
C LEU A 205 -9.94 -2.07 13.41
N LEU A 206 -10.58 -1.00 13.86
CA LEU A 206 -9.91 0.26 14.23
C LEU A 206 -8.96 0.05 15.40
N ASP A 207 -9.37 -0.69 16.44
CA ASP A 207 -8.53 -1.02 17.58
C ASP A 207 -7.27 -1.79 17.19
N LYS A 208 -7.37 -2.68 16.20
CA LYS A 208 -6.22 -3.42 15.64
C LYS A 208 -5.29 -2.57 14.77
N PHE A 209 -5.72 -1.39 14.36
CA PHE A 209 -4.91 -0.44 13.58
C PHE A 209 -4.84 0.93 14.25
N PRO A 210 -3.98 1.12 15.27
CA PRO A 210 -3.93 2.34 16.10
C PRO A 210 -3.76 3.65 15.33
N LEU A 211 -3.15 3.59 14.13
CA LEU A 211 -3.01 4.76 13.26
C LEU A 211 -4.33 5.24 12.65
N LEU A 212 -5.36 4.41 12.66
CA LEU A 212 -6.71 4.75 12.19
C LEU A 212 -7.58 5.29 13.33
N ASP A 213 -7.37 4.82 14.56
CA ASP A 213 -8.16 5.17 15.74
C ASP A 213 -8.09 6.68 16.04
N GLU A 214 -6.91 7.30 15.91
CA GLU A 214 -6.74 8.75 16.14
C GLU A 214 -7.45 9.65 15.11
N VAL A 215 -7.85 9.09 13.95
CA VAL A 215 -8.36 9.87 12.80
C VAL A 215 -9.86 9.68 12.59
N VAL A 216 -10.41 8.58 13.05
CA VAL A 216 -11.83 8.25 12.89
C VAL A 216 -12.58 8.62 14.16
N SER A 217 -13.39 9.70 14.09
CA SER A 217 -14.37 9.93 15.14
C SER A 217 -15.44 8.83 15.10
N GLU A 218 -15.85 8.30 16.25
CA GLU A 218 -16.91 7.28 16.39
C GLU A 218 -18.17 7.57 15.55
N LYS A 219 -18.44 8.84 15.27
CA LYS A 219 -19.59 9.27 14.47
C LYS A 219 -19.46 9.05 12.96
N GLU A 220 -18.24 8.94 12.43
CA GLU A 220 -18.03 8.73 10.99
C GLU A 220 -17.96 7.24 10.63
N ALA A 221 -17.58 6.38 11.57
CA ALA A 221 -17.46 4.94 11.37
C ALA A 221 -18.82 4.21 11.24
N THR A 222 -19.90 4.81 11.73
CA THR A 222 -21.16 4.10 12.06
C THR A 222 -22.30 4.26 11.07
N LYS A 223 -22.08 4.79 9.86
CA LYS A 223 -23.16 4.85 8.87
C LYS A 223 -23.11 3.69 7.90
N SER A 224 -24.00 2.69 8.15
CA SER A 224 -24.34 1.57 7.26
C SER A 224 -23.18 0.66 6.81
N GLY A 225 -22.31 0.22 7.75
CA GLY A 225 -21.25 -0.76 7.45
C GLY A 225 -20.17 -0.29 6.49
N LYS A 226 -20.01 1.02 6.35
CA LYS A 226 -18.99 1.65 5.49
C LYS A 226 -18.15 2.63 6.28
N LEU A 227 -16.85 2.54 6.09
CA LEU A 227 -15.89 3.50 6.59
C LEU A 227 -15.17 4.12 5.39
N ASP A 228 -15.18 5.46 5.30
CA ASP A 228 -14.40 6.23 4.31
C ASP A 228 -13.64 7.32 5.08
N THR A 229 -12.35 7.11 5.25
CA THR A 229 -11.54 8.04 6.06
C THR A 229 -10.18 8.29 5.46
N TRP A 230 -9.58 9.41 5.85
CA TRP A 230 -8.23 9.79 5.50
C TRP A 230 -7.35 9.72 6.73
N ALA A 231 -6.22 9.02 6.62
CA ALA A 231 -5.22 8.94 7.67
C ALA A 231 -3.81 9.09 7.11
N TYR A 232 -2.86 9.29 7.99
CA TYR A 232 -1.46 9.20 7.62
C TYR A 232 -1.07 7.75 7.41
N GLY A 233 -0.31 7.50 6.34
CA GLY A 233 0.26 6.20 6.02
C GLY A 233 1.76 6.26 5.98
N TYR A 234 2.36 5.10 5.99
CA TYR A 234 3.80 4.95 5.90
C TYR A 234 4.17 3.77 5.01
N ARG A 235 5.14 3.97 4.12
CA ARG A 235 5.67 2.93 3.24
C ARG A 235 7.11 2.64 3.59
N TYR A 236 7.43 1.38 3.77
CA TYR A 236 8.77 0.83 3.67
C TYR A 236 8.74 -0.36 2.70
N GLN A 237 9.82 -0.57 1.97
CA GLN A 237 9.83 -1.61 0.94
C GLN A 237 11.23 -2.12 0.71
N LEU A 238 11.36 -3.44 0.61
CA LEU A 238 12.53 -4.15 0.15
C LEU A 238 12.18 -4.88 -1.15
N THR A 239 12.91 -4.59 -2.23
CA THR A 239 12.78 -5.31 -3.48
C THR A 239 14.12 -5.84 -3.97
N VAL A 240 14.09 -6.95 -4.67
CA VAL A 240 15.26 -7.55 -5.33
C VAL A 240 14.95 -7.73 -6.81
N GLY A 241 15.91 -7.43 -7.67
CA GLY A 241 15.62 -7.46 -9.10
C GLY A 241 16.83 -7.67 -10.00
N TYR A 242 16.54 -7.57 -11.29
CA TYR A 242 17.49 -7.75 -12.36
C TYR A 242 17.50 -6.57 -13.32
N HIS A 243 18.68 -6.00 -13.49
CA HIS A 243 18.95 -4.82 -14.29
C HIS A 243 19.40 -5.26 -15.71
N PHE A 244 18.67 -4.85 -16.74
CA PHE A 244 18.87 -5.35 -18.11
C PHE A 244 18.78 -4.25 -19.17
N GLY A 245 19.03 -4.64 -20.42
CA GLY A 245 19.10 -3.76 -21.59
C GLY A 245 20.55 -3.47 -22.01
N ARG A 246 20.71 -2.75 -23.12
CA ARG A 246 22.02 -2.33 -23.60
C ARG A 246 22.56 -1.20 -22.73
N LYS A 247 23.86 -1.20 -22.47
CA LYS A 247 24.57 -0.03 -21.90
C LYS A 247 24.60 1.05 -22.98
N LYS A 248 24.16 2.24 -22.67
CA LYS A 248 24.24 3.42 -23.53
C LYS A 248 24.92 4.53 -22.79
#